data_74ea8c1c74508424905b6a4b5019e3c7
#
_entry.id   74ea8c1c74508424905b6a4b5019e3c7
#
_cell.length_a   1.000
_cell.length_b   1.000
_cell.length_c   1.000
_cell.angle_alpha   90.00
_cell.angle_beta   90.00
_cell.angle_gamma   90.00
#
_symmetry.space_group_name_H-M   'P 1'
#
loop_
_entity.id
_entity.type
_entity.pdbx_description
1 polymer ?
#
loop_
_entity_poly.entity_id
_entity_poly.type
_entity_poly.pdbx_seq_one_letter_code
_entity_poly.pdbx_strand_id
1 'polypeptide(L)'
;MPDLTLTKNTDANRYEAWDGDALAGFAEYQLTDQLIVFTHTEVDPSYEGKGVGSQVARFALDDVRADGNHDVLPLCPFIKGWIGRHREHVDLVHGAPETTAKDGRIPAEPKGPDGVPRVDSPDAATDPHRPSESDGPDGVRRVDVIVIGGGPTGENVAQYAHDGGLSVLLIEGELLGGECSYYACMPSKALLRPLDVRATSEHLPGLRPAELDVAALLARRDAWVSHYDDTSQLDWATGAGLDVMRGHARLVGEKTVSVSSDGGASTVVEAGVALVLATGSVPVVPPMFADLHAWGSRDATGVVEVPDRLVIVGGGVVACEAATWMSALGSSVTMLVRGDALLTDQEPFAGAAVLDALRTAGVDVRLATRITDASRAGAADTGLGRVHGGPVTLTVERDESGSERIVADELLLATGRRPRLDDVGLDAVGVNADDVRAGRLPTWLHAIGDAGGGAPLTHMGKYEARVLGARLAGAHETPPPRDVPVPQVVFTDPQVAAVGSSEAQARKAGHDVVTVAVPFASAAGTALLRDDGVGSAKIVVDRATGCLLGATFVGHEAAELVHAATVAIVGQVPVGVLRHAVPSYPTSSELWLRLLEELPRNLR
;
A
#
# COMPACT_ATOMS: atom_id res chain seq x y z
N MET A 1 -30.33 -5.27 -25.20
CA MET A 1 -30.45 -5.14 -23.75
C MET A 1 -31.79 -5.75 -23.36
N PRO A 2 -31.92 -6.42 -22.20
CA PRO A 2 -33.24 -6.90 -21.77
C PRO A 2 -34.18 -5.70 -21.56
N ASP A 3 -35.46 -5.91 -21.85
CA ASP A 3 -36.49 -4.88 -21.66
C ASP A 3 -36.95 -4.96 -20.18
N LEU A 4 -36.25 -4.19 -19.31
CA LEU A 4 -36.42 -4.24 -17.86
C LEU A 4 -37.45 -3.22 -17.40
N THR A 5 -38.31 -3.61 -16.48
CA THR A 5 -39.17 -2.70 -15.74
C THR A 5 -38.41 -2.11 -14.55
N LEU A 6 -38.20 -0.78 -14.56
CA LEU A 6 -37.55 -0.06 -13.47
C LEU A 6 -38.57 0.53 -12.52
N THR A 7 -38.39 0.30 -11.22
CA THR A 7 -39.34 0.74 -10.18
C THR A 7 -38.60 1.32 -8.97
N LYS A 8 -39.22 2.26 -8.27
CA LYS A 8 -38.77 2.74 -6.96
C LYS A 8 -39.58 2.05 -5.88
N ASN A 9 -38.95 1.22 -5.08
CA ASN A 9 -39.55 0.54 -3.94
C ASN A 9 -39.23 1.33 -2.66
N THR A 10 -40.17 2.16 -2.24
CA THR A 10 -40.00 3.01 -1.06
C THR A 10 -40.05 2.24 0.25
N ASP A 11 -40.71 1.08 0.28
CA ASP A 11 -40.82 0.25 1.49
C ASP A 11 -39.47 -0.48 1.76
N ALA A 12 -38.76 -0.84 0.70
CA ALA A 12 -37.45 -1.46 0.78
C ALA A 12 -36.29 -0.46 0.66
N ASN A 13 -36.53 0.83 0.43
CA ASN A 13 -35.54 1.88 0.18
C ASN A 13 -34.57 1.53 -0.94
N ARG A 14 -35.11 1.12 -2.13
CA ARG A 14 -34.26 0.79 -3.28
C ARG A 14 -34.94 1.06 -4.61
N TYR A 15 -34.12 1.27 -5.62
CA TYR A 15 -34.51 1.27 -7.02
C TYR A 15 -34.26 -0.12 -7.58
N GLU A 16 -35.23 -0.72 -8.25
CA GLU A 16 -35.24 -2.11 -8.67
C GLU A 16 -35.41 -2.23 -10.18
N ALA A 17 -34.73 -3.20 -10.79
CA ALA A 17 -34.89 -3.61 -12.19
C ALA A 17 -35.46 -5.02 -12.25
N TRP A 18 -36.57 -5.20 -12.97
CA TRP A 18 -37.32 -6.44 -13.07
C TRP A 18 -37.37 -6.94 -14.51
N ASP A 19 -37.12 -8.23 -14.71
CA ASP A 19 -37.35 -8.96 -15.97
C ASP A 19 -38.54 -9.90 -15.76
N GLY A 20 -39.76 -9.42 -16.09
CA GLY A 20 -40.99 -10.09 -15.70
C GLY A 20 -41.13 -10.11 -14.17
N ASP A 21 -41.15 -11.32 -13.59
CA ASP A 21 -41.26 -11.51 -12.13
C ASP A 21 -39.88 -11.71 -11.45
N ALA A 22 -38.77 -11.68 -12.20
CA ALA A 22 -37.42 -11.87 -11.68
C ALA A 22 -36.74 -10.52 -11.38
N LEU A 23 -36.20 -10.36 -10.18
CA LEU A 23 -35.39 -9.19 -9.80
C LEU A 23 -34.01 -9.32 -10.43
N ALA A 24 -33.74 -8.52 -11.45
CA ALA A 24 -32.48 -8.52 -12.19
C ALA A 24 -31.37 -7.71 -11.50
N GLY A 25 -31.71 -6.75 -10.66
CA GLY A 25 -30.76 -5.95 -9.87
C GLY A 25 -31.43 -4.78 -9.16
N PHE A 26 -30.71 -4.15 -8.21
CA PHE A 26 -31.22 -3.02 -7.46
C PHE A 26 -30.10 -2.09 -6.96
N ALA A 27 -30.49 -0.86 -6.57
CA ALA A 27 -29.63 0.08 -5.85
C ALA A 27 -30.32 0.51 -4.56
N GLU A 28 -29.69 0.25 -3.41
CA GLU A 28 -30.19 0.64 -2.09
C GLU A 28 -29.81 2.07 -1.74
N TYR A 29 -30.74 2.75 -1.04
CA TYR A 29 -30.49 4.10 -0.55
C TYR A 29 -31.00 4.30 0.88
N GLN A 30 -30.47 5.33 1.53
CA GLN A 30 -30.99 5.91 2.77
C GLN A 30 -31.40 7.36 2.51
N LEU A 31 -32.52 7.77 3.03
CA LEU A 31 -33.08 9.11 2.85
C LEU A 31 -32.95 9.91 4.15
N THR A 32 -32.47 11.16 4.03
CA THR A 32 -32.49 12.16 5.10
C THR A 32 -33.26 13.40 4.59
N ASP A 33 -33.42 14.43 5.42
CA ASP A 33 -34.12 15.65 5.03
C ASP A 33 -33.51 16.38 3.81
N GLN A 34 -32.25 16.17 3.51
CA GLN A 34 -31.51 16.87 2.45
C GLN A 34 -30.71 15.95 1.54
N LEU A 35 -30.49 14.70 1.92
CA LEU A 35 -29.63 13.79 1.18
C LEU A 35 -30.32 12.47 0.86
N ILE A 36 -30.06 11.96 -0.33
CA ILE A 36 -30.22 10.55 -0.67
C ILE A 36 -28.84 9.89 -0.73
N VAL A 37 -28.61 8.90 0.13
CA VAL A 37 -27.34 8.21 0.29
C VAL A 37 -27.44 6.86 -0.38
N PHE A 38 -26.79 6.67 -1.53
CA PHE A 38 -26.70 5.36 -2.17
C PHE A 38 -25.63 4.50 -1.46
N THR A 39 -26.06 3.39 -0.87
CA THR A 39 -25.22 2.54 -0.02
C THR A 39 -24.71 1.31 -0.75
N HIS A 40 -25.51 0.69 -1.60
CA HIS A 40 -25.19 -0.57 -2.27
C HIS A 40 -25.89 -0.68 -3.62
N THR A 41 -25.28 -1.43 -4.56
CA THR A 41 -25.90 -1.81 -5.84
C THR A 41 -25.55 -3.25 -6.12
N GLU A 42 -26.54 -4.06 -6.46
CA GLU A 42 -26.40 -5.49 -6.74
C GLU A 42 -27.08 -5.83 -8.07
N VAL A 43 -26.46 -6.70 -8.83
CA VAL A 43 -27.02 -7.26 -10.08
C VAL A 43 -26.96 -8.77 -9.97
N ASP A 44 -28.08 -9.44 -10.23
CA ASP A 44 -28.12 -10.88 -10.21
C ASP A 44 -27.11 -11.47 -11.23
N PRO A 45 -26.32 -12.48 -10.84
CA PRO A 45 -25.26 -13.05 -11.68
C PRO A 45 -25.71 -13.47 -13.09
N SER A 46 -26.98 -13.86 -13.27
CA SER A 46 -27.54 -14.20 -14.57
C SER A 46 -27.71 -13.00 -15.51
N TYR A 47 -27.62 -11.77 -14.98
CA TYR A 47 -27.74 -10.50 -15.70
C TYR A 47 -26.44 -9.70 -15.75
N GLU A 48 -25.34 -10.22 -15.22
CA GLU A 48 -24.02 -9.57 -15.34
C GLU A 48 -23.63 -9.32 -16.79
N GLY A 49 -22.95 -8.20 -17.04
CA GLY A 49 -22.54 -7.79 -18.39
C GLY A 49 -23.66 -7.31 -19.32
N LYS A 50 -24.94 -7.39 -18.91
CA LYS A 50 -26.11 -6.96 -19.71
C LYS A 50 -26.54 -5.51 -19.49
N GLY A 51 -25.77 -4.73 -18.70
CA GLY A 51 -26.01 -3.30 -18.49
C GLY A 51 -27.12 -2.97 -17.47
N VAL A 52 -27.59 -3.94 -16.68
CA VAL A 52 -28.65 -3.77 -15.67
C VAL A 52 -28.28 -2.71 -14.63
N GLY A 53 -27.10 -2.79 -14.05
CA GLY A 53 -26.62 -1.81 -13.06
C GLY A 53 -26.63 -0.37 -13.59
N SER A 54 -26.24 -0.17 -14.86
CA SER A 54 -26.27 1.16 -15.49
C SER A 54 -27.69 1.69 -15.70
N GLN A 55 -28.64 0.82 -15.99
CA GLN A 55 -30.06 1.21 -16.13
C GLN A 55 -30.64 1.62 -14.76
N VAL A 56 -30.35 0.85 -13.70
CA VAL A 56 -30.76 1.18 -12.31
C VAL A 56 -30.13 2.49 -11.87
N ALA A 57 -28.82 2.70 -12.09
CA ALA A 57 -28.12 3.92 -11.71
C ALA A 57 -28.71 5.15 -12.40
N ARG A 58 -28.94 5.07 -13.72
CA ARG A 58 -29.55 6.15 -14.50
C ARG A 58 -30.95 6.48 -13.97
N PHE A 59 -31.79 5.47 -13.83
CA PHE A 59 -33.17 5.64 -13.36
C PHE A 59 -33.21 6.28 -11.96
N ALA A 60 -32.37 5.82 -11.03
CA ALA A 60 -32.28 6.35 -9.68
C ALA A 60 -31.85 7.83 -9.66
N LEU A 61 -30.83 8.19 -10.42
CA LEU A 61 -30.31 9.56 -10.47
C LEU A 61 -31.25 10.52 -11.22
N ASP A 62 -31.93 10.05 -12.26
CA ASP A 62 -32.96 10.83 -12.96
C ASP A 62 -34.17 11.08 -12.06
N ASP A 63 -34.58 10.12 -11.21
CA ASP A 63 -35.65 10.29 -10.22
C ASP A 63 -35.24 11.31 -9.13
N VAL A 64 -34.01 11.26 -8.63
CA VAL A 64 -33.49 12.25 -7.67
C VAL A 64 -33.45 13.65 -8.30
N ARG A 65 -33.05 13.76 -9.57
CA ARG A 65 -33.09 15.04 -10.31
C ARG A 65 -34.50 15.58 -10.44
N ALA A 66 -35.47 14.71 -10.71
CA ALA A 66 -36.88 15.10 -10.85
C ALA A 66 -37.50 15.51 -9.50
N ASP A 67 -37.08 14.90 -8.40
CA ASP A 67 -37.50 15.26 -7.05
C ASP A 67 -36.96 16.65 -6.65
N GLY A 68 -35.74 16.98 -6.95
CA GLY A 68 -35.11 18.30 -6.78
C GLY A 68 -34.92 18.76 -5.32
N ASN A 69 -35.21 17.91 -4.34
CA ASN A 69 -35.17 18.24 -2.91
C ASN A 69 -33.96 17.63 -2.19
N HIS A 70 -33.28 16.69 -2.84
CA HIS A 70 -32.18 15.94 -2.22
C HIS A 70 -30.92 15.99 -3.07
N ASP A 71 -29.78 16.21 -2.41
CA ASP A 71 -28.47 15.99 -3.00
C ASP A 71 -28.09 14.51 -2.89
N VAL A 72 -27.24 14.02 -3.80
CA VAL A 72 -26.75 12.63 -3.84
C VAL A 72 -25.46 12.50 -3.05
N LEU A 73 -25.41 11.58 -2.07
CA LEU A 73 -24.19 11.13 -1.43
C LEU A 73 -23.88 9.68 -1.89
N PRO A 74 -23.01 9.48 -2.90
CA PRO A 74 -22.75 8.15 -3.48
C PRO A 74 -21.68 7.40 -2.68
N LEU A 75 -22.07 6.71 -1.61
CA LEU A 75 -21.18 5.81 -0.86
C LEU A 75 -20.95 4.48 -1.62
N CYS A 76 -21.93 4.05 -2.42
CA CYS A 76 -21.81 2.89 -3.29
C CYS A 76 -20.71 3.12 -4.36
N PRO A 77 -19.65 2.29 -4.43
CA PRO A 77 -18.59 2.45 -5.42
C PRO A 77 -19.09 2.41 -6.86
N PHE A 78 -20.10 1.58 -7.15
CA PHE A 78 -20.71 1.47 -8.47
C PHE A 78 -21.40 2.77 -8.89
N ILE A 79 -22.31 3.32 -8.06
CA ILE A 79 -23.00 4.60 -8.34
C ILE A 79 -22.02 5.74 -8.46
N LYS A 80 -21.02 5.80 -7.55
CA LYS A 80 -19.95 6.81 -7.59
C LYS A 80 -19.18 6.76 -8.91
N GLY A 81 -18.72 5.58 -9.32
CA GLY A 81 -18.01 5.38 -10.57
C GLY A 81 -18.91 5.62 -11.79
N TRP A 82 -20.22 5.33 -11.69
CA TRP A 82 -21.17 5.59 -12.75
C TRP A 82 -21.36 7.11 -12.97
N ILE A 83 -21.56 7.89 -11.89
CA ILE A 83 -21.65 9.37 -11.94
C ILE A 83 -20.38 9.97 -12.54
N GLY A 84 -19.19 9.45 -12.18
CA GLY A 84 -17.92 9.91 -12.74
C GLY A 84 -17.84 9.78 -14.27
N ARG A 85 -18.48 8.76 -14.85
CA ARG A 85 -18.57 8.54 -16.30
C ARG A 85 -19.74 9.27 -16.99
N HIS A 86 -20.75 9.71 -16.21
CA HIS A 86 -21.96 10.38 -16.69
C HIS A 86 -22.02 11.76 -16.07
N ARG A 87 -21.18 12.67 -16.58
CA ARG A 87 -20.95 14.01 -16.00
C ARG A 87 -22.21 14.86 -15.92
N GLU A 88 -23.23 14.55 -16.69
CA GLU A 88 -24.55 15.14 -16.64
C GLU A 88 -25.29 14.95 -15.29
N HIS A 89 -24.75 14.09 -14.39
CA HIS A 89 -25.32 13.84 -13.06
C HIS A 89 -24.40 14.30 -11.91
N VAL A 90 -23.23 14.90 -12.20
CA VAL A 90 -22.28 15.39 -11.19
C VAL A 90 -22.87 16.52 -10.35
N ASP A 91 -23.73 17.36 -10.96
CA ASP A 91 -24.44 18.45 -10.31
C ASP A 91 -25.39 17.99 -9.18
N LEU A 92 -25.76 16.72 -9.16
CA LEU A 92 -26.57 16.14 -8.08
C LEU A 92 -25.76 15.80 -6.83
N VAL A 93 -24.43 15.70 -6.94
CA VAL A 93 -23.60 15.22 -5.82
C VAL A 93 -23.46 16.32 -4.76
N HIS A 94 -23.72 15.97 -3.52
CA HIS A 94 -23.59 16.89 -2.39
C HIS A 94 -22.18 17.50 -2.31
N GLY A 95 -22.11 18.83 -2.26
CA GLY A 95 -20.85 19.58 -2.26
C GLY A 95 -20.17 19.71 -3.63
N ALA A 96 -20.82 19.30 -4.72
CA ALA A 96 -20.34 19.62 -6.06
C ALA A 96 -20.37 21.15 -6.29
N PRO A 97 -19.38 21.74 -6.97
CA PRO A 97 -19.41 23.16 -7.30
C PRO A 97 -20.66 23.48 -8.14
N GLU A 98 -21.40 24.51 -7.77
CA GLU A 98 -22.58 24.99 -8.53
C GLU A 98 -22.15 25.34 -9.97
N THR A 99 -22.39 24.43 -10.90
CA THR A 99 -22.35 24.75 -12.32
C THR A 99 -23.69 25.39 -12.68
N THR A 100 -23.71 26.71 -12.73
CA THR A 100 -24.88 27.49 -13.20
C THR A 100 -25.10 27.23 -14.68
N ALA A 101 -25.86 26.20 -14.99
CA ALA A 101 -26.46 25.98 -16.31
C ALA A 101 -27.82 26.68 -16.39
N LYS A 102 -27.83 28.03 -16.33
CA LYS A 102 -28.90 28.87 -16.89
C LYS A 102 -28.25 30.16 -17.35
N ASP A 103 -28.27 30.36 -18.66
CA ASP A 103 -27.75 31.46 -19.45
C ASP A 103 -26.27 31.41 -19.84
N GLY A 104 -26.02 31.10 -21.10
CA GLY A 104 -24.73 30.98 -21.79
C GLY A 104 -23.77 32.20 -21.72
N ARG A 105 -23.41 32.58 -20.49
CA ARG A 105 -22.32 33.53 -20.23
C ARG A 105 -21.43 33.00 -19.12
N ILE A 106 -20.20 32.72 -19.45
CA ILE A 106 -19.13 32.35 -18.51
C ILE A 106 -18.90 33.56 -17.59
N PRO A 107 -19.06 33.44 -16.25
CA PRO A 107 -18.63 34.50 -15.34
C PRO A 107 -17.11 34.51 -15.25
N ALA A 108 -16.51 35.71 -15.18
CA ALA A 108 -15.09 35.93 -15.01
C ALA A 108 -14.57 35.23 -13.72
N GLU A 109 -13.41 34.58 -13.82
CA GLU A 109 -12.73 33.90 -12.73
C GLU A 109 -12.55 34.76 -11.47
N PRO A 110 -12.67 34.20 -10.26
CA PRO A 110 -12.37 34.93 -9.04
C PRO A 110 -10.86 35.18 -8.94
N LYS A 111 -10.48 36.42 -8.70
CA LYS A 111 -9.11 36.82 -8.41
C LYS A 111 -8.69 36.21 -7.07
N GLY A 112 -7.48 35.62 -7.01
CA GLY A 112 -6.86 35.16 -5.77
C GLY A 112 -6.67 36.31 -4.77
N PRO A 113 -6.44 36.00 -3.47
CA PRO A 113 -6.38 37.02 -2.41
C PRO A 113 -5.24 38.02 -2.53
N ASP A 114 -4.33 37.88 -3.49
CA ASP A 114 -3.14 38.68 -3.69
C ASP A 114 -3.18 39.58 -4.96
N GLY A 115 -4.27 39.52 -5.76
CA GLY A 115 -4.50 40.47 -6.85
C GLY A 115 -3.53 40.36 -8.03
N VAL A 116 -2.73 39.30 -8.14
CA VAL A 116 -1.76 39.10 -9.22
C VAL A 116 -2.45 38.48 -10.44
N PRO A 117 -2.31 39.03 -11.67
CA PRO A 117 -2.83 38.43 -12.89
C PRO A 117 -2.06 37.14 -13.20
N ARG A 118 -2.76 36.03 -13.48
CA ARG A 118 -2.14 34.86 -14.08
C ARG A 118 -1.66 35.20 -15.48
N VAL A 119 -0.43 34.78 -15.78
CA VAL A 119 0.15 34.91 -17.13
C VAL A 119 -0.54 33.89 -18.02
N ASP A 120 -1.17 34.37 -19.08
CA ASP A 120 -1.79 33.53 -20.12
C ASP A 120 -0.72 32.62 -20.73
N SER A 121 -0.94 31.32 -20.62
CA SER A 121 -0.21 30.33 -21.41
C SER A 121 -0.70 30.42 -22.86
N PRO A 122 0.18 30.35 -23.86
CA PRO A 122 -0.23 30.44 -25.27
C PRO A 122 -1.13 29.25 -25.64
N ASP A 123 -2.15 29.56 -26.45
CA ASP A 123 -3.12 28.65 -27.01
C ASP A 123 -2.52 27.30 -27.42
N ALA A 124 -2.82 26.24 -26.64
CA ALA A 124 -2.72 24.87 -27.09
C ALA A 124 -4.15 24.33 -27.19
N ALA A 125 -4.76 24.54 -28.33
CA ALA A 125 -5.94 23.82 -28.75
C ALA A 125 -5.55 22.37 -29.08
N THR A 126 -5.37 21.54 -28.03
CA THR A 126 -5.30 20.09 -28.17
C THR A 126 -6.24 19.48 -27.16
N ASP A 127 -7.21 18.75 -27.68
CA ASP A 127 -8.14 17.89 -26.94
C ASP A 127 -7.35 16.97 -26.00
N PRO A 128 -7.52 17.05 -24.63
CA PRO A 128 -6.78 16.20 -23.69
C PRO A 128 -7.19 14.72 -23.74
N HIS A 129 -8.12 14.34 -24.59
CA HIS A 129 -8.61 12.95 -24.72
C HIS A 129 -8.24 12.30 -26.05
N ARG A 130 -7.29 12.85 -26.79
CA ARG A 130 -6.81 12.17 -28.01
C ARG A 130 -5.83 11.07 -27.61
N PRO A 131 -6.16 9.78 -27.83
CA PRO A 131 -5.16 8.73 -27.79
C PRO A 131 -4.04 9.14 -28.74
N SER A 132 -2.78 8.99 -28.34
CA SER A 132 -1.65 9.29 -29.20
C SER A 132 -1.62 8.30 -30.37
N GLU A 133 -2.44 8.53 -31.39
CA GLU A 133 -2.24 7.95 -32.71
C GLU A 133 -1.08 8.68 -33.36
N SER A 134 0.11 8.19 -33.17
CA SER A 134 1.13 8.28 -34.22
C SER A 134 2.25 7.27 -33.93
N ASP A 135 2.14 6.09 -34.51
CA ASP A 135 3.34 5.48 -35.01
C ASP A 135 3.95 6.52 -35.96
N GLY A 136 5.15 6.99 -35.65
CA GLY A 136 5.87 7.87 -36.54
C GLY A 136 6.03 7.20 -37.91
N PRO A 137 6.41 7.95 -38.97
CA PRO A 137 6.58 7.40 -40.31
C PRO A 137 7.60 6.24 -40.36
N ASP A 138 8.33 6.02 -39.28
CA ASP A 138 9.32 4.95 -39.04
C ASP A 138 8.76 3.74 -38.24
N GLY A 139 7.45 3.75 -37.88
CA GLY A 139 6.81 2.69 -37.10
C GLY A 139 7.22 2.68 -35.63
N VAL A 140 7.87 3.73 -35.10
CA VAL A 140 8.25 3.88 -33.70
C VAL A 140 7.18 4.69 -32.97
N ARG A 141 6.63 4.12 -31.91
CA ARG A 141 5.71 4.81 -31.01
C ARG A 141 6.46 5.81 -30.12
N ARG A 142 5.93 7.03 -29.98
CA ARG A 142 6.53 8.08 -29.16
C ARG A 142 5.56 8.62 -28.12
N VAL A 143 6.05 8.79 -26.89
CA VAL A 143 5.35 9.40 -25.75
C VAL A 143 6.31 10.30 -24.98
N ASP A 144 5.81 11.19 -24.12
CA ASP A 144 6.69 12.04 -23.30
C ASP A 144 7.40 11.22 -22.22
N VAL A 145 6.68 10.35 -21.52
CA VAL A 145 7.21 9.56 -20.41
C VAL A 145 6.88 8.09 -20.60
N ILE A 146 7.90 7.23 -20.43
CA ILE A 146 7.72 5.79 -20.31
C ILE A 146 7.94 5.39 -18.85
N VAL A 147 6.98 4.66 -18.28
CA VAL A 147 7.08 4.07 -16.93
C VAL A 147 7.14 2.55 -17.05
N ILE A 148 8.21 1.95 -16.55
CA ILE A 148 8.39 0.49 -16.52
C ILE A 148 8.05 -0.04 -15.12
N GLY A 149 6.97 -0.81 -15.03
CA GLY A 149 6.40 -1.35 -13.81
C GLY A 149 5.13 -0.63 -13.39
N GLY A 150 4.01 -1.34 -13.36
CA GLY A 150 2.66 -0.88 -13.03
C GLY A 150 2.25 -1.16 -11.58
N GLY A 151 3.20 -1.24 -10.66
CA GLY A 151 2.91 -1.25 -9.23
C GLY A 151 2.51 0.14 -8.71
N PRO A 152 2.19 0.30 -7.40
CA PRO A 152 1.68 1.56 -6.84
C PRO A 152 2.59 2.77 -7.11
N THR A 153 3.90 2.56 -7.21
CA THR A 153 4.85 3.62 -7.54
C THR A 153 4.71 4.04 -9.01
N GLY A 154 4.66 3.06 -9.92
CA GLY A 154 4.53 3.33 -11.36
C GLY A 154 3.19 3.95 -11.73
N GLU A 155 2.09 3.43 -11.19
CA GLU A 155 0.75 3.99 -11.36
C GLU A 155 0.70 5.48 -10.95
N ASN A 156 1.27 5.78 -9.76
CA ASN A 156 1.24 7.15 -9.24
C ASN A 156 2.13 8.11 -10.07
N VAL A 157 3.36 7.72 -10.46
CA VAL A 157 4.19 8.61 -11.29
C VAL A 157 3.57 8.83 -12.66
N ALA A 158 2.96 7.79 -13.25
CA ALA A 158 2.24 7.90 -14.51
C ALA A 158 1.07 8.88 -14.39
N GLN A 159 0.25 8.74 -13.35
CA GLN A 159 -0.88 9.64 -13.10
C GLN A 159 -0.42 11.09 -12.91
N TYR A 160 0.55 11.37 -12.02
CA TYR A 160 1.00 12.74 -11.76
C TYR A 160 1.66 13.39 -12.98
N ALA A 161 2.39 12.63 -13.81
CA ALA A 161 2.96 13.14 -15.05
C ALA A 161 1.85 13.45 -16.08
N HIS A 162 0.85 12.56 -16.19
CA HIS A 162 -0.30 12.75 -17.09
C HIS A 162 -1.17 13.93 -16.67
N ASP A 163 -1.49 14.07 -15.39
CA ASP A 163 -2.25 15.20 -14.84
C ASP A 163 -1.57 16.55 -15.12
N GLY A 164 -0.24 16.53 -15.24
CA GLY A 164 0.56 17.68 -15.67
C GLY A 164 0.63 17.91 -17.18
N GLY A 165 -0.11 17.13 -17.98
CA GLY A 165 -0.26 17.30 -19.43
C GLY A 165 0.73 16.51 -20.29
N LEU A 166 1.50 15.58 -19.72
CA LEU A 166 2.41 14.72 -20.48
C LEU A 166 1.68 13.47 -21.00
N SER A 167 2.04 13.02 -22.19
CA SER A 167 1.65 11.70 -22.69
C SER A 167 2.49 10.61 -21.99
N VAL A 168 1.82 9.59 -21.41
CA VAL A 168 2.48 8.59 -20.59
C VAL A 168 2.12 7.18 -21.07
N LEU A 169 3.14 6.34 -21.25
CA LEU A 169 3.00 4.91 -21.45
C LEU A 169 3.43 4.15 -20.19
N LEU A 170 2.50 3.41 -19.59
CA LEU A 170 2.74 2.51 -18.47
C LEU A 170 2.90 1.08 -18.98
N ILE A 171 4.05 0.45 -18.68
CA ILE A 171 4.36 -0.91 -19.15
C ILE A 171 4.38 -1.85 -17.95
N GLU A 172 3.59 -2.94 -18.01
CA GLU A 172 3.51 -3.96 -16.94
C GLU A 172 3.62 -5.36 -17.51
N GLY A 173 4.51 -6.17 -16.92
CA GLY A 173 4.76 -7.54 -17.33
C GLY A 173 3.94 -8.61 -16.59
N GLU A 174 3.35 -8.26 -15.45
CA GLU A 174 2.52 -9.15 -14.63
C GLU A 174 1.14 -8.53 -14.41
N LEU A 175 0.73 -8.29 -13.16
CA LEU A 175 -0.54 -7.65 -12.81
C LEU A 175 -0.37 -6.16 -12.56
N LEU A 176 -1.18 -5.33 -13.20
CA LEU A 176 -1.26 -3.89 -12.92
C LEU A 176 -1.79 -3.69 -11.48
N GLY A 177 -1.09 -2.90 -10.67
CA GLY A 177 -1.28 -2.84 -9.22
C GLY A 177 -0.12 -3.47 -8.45
N GLY A 178 0.63 -4.35 -9.09
CA GLY A 178 1.92 -4.91 -8.65
C GLY A 178 1.92 -5.63 -7.30
N GLU A 179 3.09 -5.69 -6.69
CA GLU A 179 3.37 -6.45 -5.47
C GLU A 179 2.46 -6.05 -4.30
N CYS A 180 2.23 -4.75 -4.08
CA CYS A 180 1.45 -4.25 -2.95
C CYS A 180 0.00 -4.71 -2.99
N SER A 181 -0.63 -4.64 -4.16
CA SER A 181 -2.06 -4.94 -4.31
C SER A 181 -2.34 -6.44 -4.22
N TYR A 182 -1.46 -7.27 -4.78
CA TYR A 182 -1.74 -8.70 -4.94
C TYR A 182 -0.90 -9.61 -4.05
N TYR A 183 0.32 -9.22 -3.68
CA TYR A 183 1.29 -10.14 -3.11
C TYR A 183 1.93 -9.68 -1.79
N ALA A 184 1.70 -8.44 -1.35
CA ALA A 184 2.33 -7.92 -0.13
C ALA A 184 1.34 -7.22 0.81
N CYS A 185 1.11 -5.90 0.62
CA CYS A 185 0.39 -5.08 1.60
C CYS A 185 -1.06 -5.52 1.80
N MET A 186 -1.82 -5.64 0.70
CA MET A 186 -3.24 -5.91 0.79
C MET A 186 -3.53 -7.32 1.30
N PRO A 187 -2.96 -8.41 0.75
CA PRO A 187 -3.21 -9.75 1.27
C PRO A 187 -2.74 -9.95 2.70
N SER A 188 -1.57 -9.43 3.09
CA SER A 188 -1.08 -9.58 4.46
C SER A 188 -1.99 -8.87 5.48
N LYS A 189 -2.49 -7.67 5.18
CA LYS A 189 -3.40 -6.94 6.07
C LYS A 189 -4.80 -7.53 6.06
N ALA A 190 -5.23 -8.12 4.94
CA ALA A 190 -6.46 -8.90 4.87
C ALA A 190 -6.42 -10.13 5.80
N LEU A 191 -5.25 -10.79 5.92
CA LEU A 191 -5.02 -11.90 6.87
C LEU A 191 -4.91 -11.41 8.31
N LEU A 192 -4.15 -10.34 8.57
CA LEU A 192 -3.84 -9.89 9.93
C LEU A 192 -5.01 -9.20 10.64
N ARG A 193 -5.85 -8.43 9.94
CA ARG A 193 -6.93 -7.67 10.60
C ARG A 193 -7.93 -8.52 11.38
N PRO A 194 -8.45 -9.66 10.88
CA PRO A 194 -9.31 -10.53 11.70
C PRO A 194 -8.61 -11.13 12.92
N LEU A 195 -7.30 -11.36 12.85
CA LEU A 195 -6.50 -11.85 13.99
C LEU A 195 -6.39 -10.78 15.09
N ASP A 196 -6.18 -9.53 14.69
CA ASP A 196 -6.13 -8.38 15.58
C ASP A 196 -7.48 -8.16 16.30
N VAL A 197 -8.61 -8.27 15.58
CA VAL A 197 -9.96 -8.22 16.17
C VAL A 197 -10.20 -9.38 17.13
N ARG A 198 -9.77 -10.60 16.77
CA ARG A 198 -9.84 -11.77 17.66
C ARG A 198 -9.06 -11.52 18.94
N ALA A 199 -7.79 -11.15 18.84
CA ALA A 199 -6.94 -10.85 19.99
C ALA A 199 -7.55 -9.74 20.87
N THR A 200 -8.14 -8.71 20.28
CA THR A 200 -8.88 -7.67 21.02
C THR A 200 -10.04 -8.27 21.81
N SER A 201 -10.83 -9.15 21.18
CA SER A 201 -11.98 -9.77 21.86
C SER A 201 -11.57 -10.68 23.02
N GLU A 202 -10.37 -11.26 22.98
CA GLU A 202 -9.80 -12.09 24.06
C GLU A 202 -9.40 -11.26 25.30
N HIS A 203 -9.11 -9.96 25.11
CA HIS A 203 -8.61 -9.07 26.16
C HIS A 203 -9.60 -7.93 26.54
N LEU A 204 -10.88 -8.07 26.16
CA LEU A 204 -11.95 -7.15 26.57
C LEU A 204 -13.04 -7.92 27.35
N PRO A 205 -13.03 -7.87 28.68
CA PRO A 205 -14.07 -8.47 29.51
C PRO A 205 -15.47 -7.97 29.11
N GLY A 206 -16.39 -8.91 29.00
CA GLY A 206 -17.76 -8.64 28.49
C GLY A 206 -17.98 -9.09 27.06
N LEU A 207 -16.92 -9.39 26.31
CA LEU A 207 -16.98 -10.06 25.02
C LEU A 207 -16.66 -11.56 25.17
N ARG A 208 -17.16 -12.37 24.24
CA ARG A 208 -16.65 -13.74 24.04
C ARG A 208 -15.53 -13.69 23.01
N PRO A 209 -14.43 -14.43 23.22
CA PRO A 209 -13.40 -14.55 22.19
C PRO A 209 -13.98 -14.99 20.86
N ALA A 210 -13.59 -14.33 19.79
CA ALA A 210 -14.01 -14.69 18.45
C ALA A 210 -13.30 -15.96 17.98
N GLU A 211 -14.06 -16.89 17.38
CA GLU A 211 -13.47 -18.05 16.71
C GLU A 211 -12.99 -17.67 15.31
N LEU A 212 -11.86 -18.24 14.88
CA LEU A 212 -11.30 -18.03 13.57
C LEU A 212 -11.80 -19.10 12.60
N ASP A 213 -12.52 -18.72 11.57
CA ASP A 213 -12.80 -19.57 10.42
C ASP A 213 -11.69 -19.37 9.37
N VAL A 214 -10.79 -20.34 9.29
CA VAL A 214 -9.62 -20.30 8.39
C VAL A 214 -10.05 -20.22 6.92
N ALA A 215 -11.07 -20.97 6.51
CA ALA A 215 -11.54 -21.00 5.14
C ALA A 215 -12.14 -19.64 4.73
N ALA A 216 -12.96 -19.05 5.61
CA ALA A 216 -13.52 -17.72 5.39
C ALA A 216 -12.44 -16.62 5.39
N LEU A 217 -11.40 -16.76 6.22
CA LEU A 217 -10.26 -15.83 6.24
C LEU A 217 -9.48 -15.86 4.92
N LEU A 218 -9.19 -17.04 4.39
CA LEU A 218 -8.49 -17.19 3.11
C LEU A 218 -9.35 -16.67 1.95
N ALA A 219 -10.65 -16.98 1.94
CA ALA A 219 -11.58 -16.44 0.94
C ALA A 219 -11.66 -14.90 0.99
N ARG A 220 -11.65 -14.31 2.20
CA ARG A 220 -11.56 -12.86 2.38
C ARG A 220 -10.27 -12.29 1.80
N ARG A 221 -9.12 -12.93 2.03
CA ARG A 221 -7.85 -12.53 1.43
C ARG A 221 -7.93 -12.53 -0.10
N ASP A 222 -8.48 -13.60 -0.70
CA ASP A 222 -8.63 -13.71 -2.15
C ASP A 222 -9.52 -12.61 -2.73
N ALA A 223 -10.62 -12.27 -2.05
CA ALA A 223 -11.47 -11.15 -2.43
C ALA A 223 -10.74 -9.79 -2.37
N TRP A 224 -9.87 -9.57 -1.37
CA TRP A 224 -9.06 -8.35 -1.25
C TRP A 224 -8.00 -8.20 -2.33
N VAL A 225 -7.55 -9.28 -2.94
CA VAL A 225 -6.63 -9.28 -4.08
C VAL A 225 -7.37 -9.51 -5.41
N SER A 226 -8.69 -9.29 -5.43
CA SER A 226 -9.54 -9.46 -6.63
C SER A 226 -9.33 -10.80 -7.33
N HIS A 227 -9.07 -11.88 -6.57
CA HIS A 227 -8.72 -13.21 -7.10
C HIS A 227 -7.56 -13.18 -8.12
N TYR A 228 -6.61 -12.24 -7.97
CA TYR A 228 -5.49 -11.98 -8.89
C TYR A 228 -5.95 -11.55 -10.30
N ASP A 229 -7.10 -10.89 -10.38
CA ASP A 229 -7.61 -10.22 -11.59
C ASP A 229 -7.36 -8.71 -11.49
N ASP A 230 -6.66 -8.14 -12.45
CA ASP A 230 -6.31 -6.72 -12.48
C ASP A 230 -7.17 -5.88 -13.45
N THR A 231 -8.30 -6.43 -13.90
CA THR A 231 -9.23 -5.74 -14.80
C THR A 231 -9.65 -4.37 -14.25
N SER A 232 -9.94 -4.28 -12.96
CA SER A 232 -10.34 -3.01 -12.33
C SER A 232 -9.22 -1.97 -12.30
N GLN A 233 -7.95 -2.41 -12.19
CA GLN A 233 -6.79 -1.51 -12.25
C GLN A 233 -6.53 -1.04 -13.69
N LEU A 234 -6.72 -1.93 -14.67
CA LEU A 234 -6.63 -1.56 -16.08
C LEU A 234 -7.73 -0.56 -16.46
N ASP A 235 -8.97 -0.79 -16.00
CA ASP A 235 -10.09 0.13 -16.20
C ASP A 235 -9.81 1.50 -15.56
N TRP A 236 -9.23 1.50 -14.35
CA TRP A 236 -8.81 2.74 -13.71
C TRP A 236 -7.75 3.47 -14.54
N ALA A 237 -6.68 2.80 -14.94
CA ALA A 237 -5.58 3.42 -15.69
C ALA A 237 -6.08 4.01 -17.02
N THR A 238 -6.90 3.24 -17.76
CA THR A 238 -7.49 3.68 -19.03
C THR A 238 -8.46 4.85 -18.81
N GLY A 239 -9.29 4.76 -17.77
CA GLY A 239 -10.22 5.83 -17.39
C GLY A 239 -9.51 7.11 -16.93
N ALA A 240 -8.29 7.01 -16.41
CA ALA A 240 -7.42 8.13 -16.07
C ALA A 240 -6.67 8.71 -17.29
N GLY A 241 -6.84 8.15 -18.48
CA GLY A 241 -6.19 8.60 -19.71
C GLY A 241 -4.76 8.07 -19.89
N LEU A 242 -4.36 7.08 -19.11
CA LEU A 242 -3.05 6.44 -19.26
C LEU A 242 -3.06 5.40 -20.39
N ASP A 243 -2.03 5.41 -21.20
CA ASP A 243 -1.74 4.30 -22.11
C ASP A 243 -1.10 3.14 -21.33
N VAL A 244 -1.62 1.93 -21.47
CA VAL A 244 -1.09 0.72 -20.83
C VAL A 244 -0.64 -0.28 -21.88
N MET A 245 0.58 -0.79 -21.73
CA MET A 245 1.12 -1.85 -22.58
C MET A 245 1.52 -3.05 -21.72
N ARG A 246 1.01 -4.23 -22.09
CA ARG A 246 1.43 -5.49 -21.45
C ARG A 246 2.69 -6.02 -22.11
N GLY A 247 3.66 -6.39 -21.31
CA GLY A 247 4.87 -7.01 -21.77
C GLY A 247 6.09 -6.72 -20.93
N HIS A 248 7.19 -7.38 -21.24
CA HIS A 248 8.47 -7.20 -20.59
C HIS A 248 9.27 -6.11 -21.31
N ALA A 249 9.59 -5.04 -20.61
CA ALA A 249 10.30 -3.88 -21.14
C ALA A 249 11.80 -3.93 -20.84
N ARG A 250 12.63 -3.65 -21.86
CA ARG A 250 14.09 -3.50 -21.73
C ARG A 250 14.55 -2.21 -22.39
N LEU A 251 15.48 -1.51 -21.76
CA LEU A 251 16.20 -0.41 -22.40
C LEU A 251 17.06 -0.98 -23.54
N VAL A 252 17.01 -0.33 -24.68
CA VAL A 252 17.81 -0.69 -25.86
C VAL A 252 18.65 0.49 -26.37
N GLY A 253 18.46 1.68 -25.79
CA GLY A 253 19.20 2.91 -26.09
C GLY A 253 18.71 4.07 -25.23
N GLU A 254 19.28 5.25 -25.45
CA GLU A 254 18.88 6.47 -24.77
C GLU A 254 17.37 6.71 -24.98
N LYS A 255 16.61 6.80 -23.89
CA LYS A 255 15.15 7.00 -23.87
C LYS A 255 14.35 5.98 -24.72
N THR A 256 14.94 4.85 -25.08
CA THR A 256 14.35 3.87 -25.98
C THR A 256 14.18 2.53 -25.30
N VAL A 257 12.98 1.98 -25.36
CA VAL A 257 12.61 0.68 -24.79
C VAL A 257 12.12 -0.26 -25.87
N SER A 258 12.46 -1.52 -25.74
CA SER A 258 11.85 -2.63 -26.46
C SER A 258 10.90 -3.36 -25.51
N VAL A 259 9.65 -3.52 -25.88
CA VAL A 259 8.63 -4.25 -25.11
C VAL A 259 8.31 -5.54 -25.83
N SER A 260 8.58 -6.67 -25.20
CA SER A 260 8.24 -8.00 -25.70
C SER A 260 6.94 -8.51 -25.08
N SER A 261 5.99 -8.92 -25.92
CA SER A 261 4.76 -9.58 -25.48
C SER A 261 4.94 -11.10 -25.42
N ASP A 262 4.04 -11.80 -24.72
CA ASP A 262 4.03 -13.28 -24.60
C ASP A 262 3.96 -14.00 -25.95
N GLY A 263 3.46 -13.35 -27.00
CA GLY A 263 3.44 -13.86 -28.37
C GLY A 263 4.75 -13.71 -29.15
N GLY A 264 5.83 -13.22 -28.51
CA GLY A 264 7.15 -13.03 -29.11
C GLY A 264 7.27 -11.81 -30.03
N ALA A 265 6.22 -11.00 -30.19
CA ALA A 265 6.29 -9.71 -30.87
C ALA A 265 7.02 -8.70 -30.00
N SER A 266 7.84 -7.84 -30.63
CA SER A 266 8.55 -6.78 -29.93
C SER A 266 8.17 -5.42 -30.54
N THR A 267 7.82 -4.47 -29.68
CA THR A 267 7.50 -3.09 -30.04
C THR A 267 8.56 -2.16 -29.48
N VAL A 268 9.05 -1.24 -30.30
CA VAL A 268 10.01 -0.21 -29.85
C VAL A 268 9.24 1.08 -29.54
N VAL A 269 9.53 1.67 -28.38
CA VAL A 269 8.93 2.93 -27.92
C VAL A 269 10.01 3.90 -27.50
N GLU A 270 9.87 5.17 -27.87
CA GLU A 270 10.78 6.25 -27.48
C GLU A 270 10.09 7.25 -26.55
N ALA A 271 10.82 7.68 -25.51
CA ALA A 271 10.38 8.73 -24.61
C ALA A 271 10.95 10.10 -25.03
N GLY A 272 10.13 11.13 -25.10
CA GLY A 272 10.59 12.49 -25.37
C GLY A 272 11.29 13.13 -24.16
N VAL A 273 10.69 12.96 -22.98
CA VAL A 273 11.13 13.62 -21.73
C VAL A 273 11.93 12.66 -20.86
N ALA A 274 11.31 11.59 -20.37
CA ALA A 274 11.93 10.72 -19.35
C ALA A 274 11.51 9.26 -19.45
N LEU A 275 12.37 8.40 -18.89
CA LEU A 275 12.10 7.00 -18.63
C LEU A 275 12.20 6.75 -17.12
N VAL A 276 11.19 6.07 -16.56
CA VAL A 276 11.08 5.80 -15.12
C VAL A 276 11.07 4.30 -14.87
N LEU A 277 12.03 3.82 -14.08
CA LEU A 277 12.08 2.45 -13.56
C LEU A 277 11.31 2.40 -12.24
N ALA A 278 10.17 1.74 -12.24
CA ALA A 278 9.33 1.43 -11.08
C ALA A 278 9.14 -0.09 -10.95
N THR A 279 10.17 -0.85 -11.29
CA THR A 279 10.17 -2.31 -11.45
C THR A 279 10.09 -3.08 -10.13
N GLY A 280 10.09 -2.38 -8.99
CA GLY A 280 9.95 -2.99 -7.68
C GLY A 280 11.19 -3.74 -7.22
N SER A 281 10.99 -4.79 -6.43
CA SER A 281 12.05 -5.60 -5.85
C SER A 281 11.73 -7.10 -5.94
N VAL A 282 12.77 -7.93 -5.73
CA VAL A 282 12.67 -9.39 -5.68
C VAL A 282 13.25 -9.92 -4.37
N PRO A 283 12.79 -11.08 -3.88
CA PRO A 283 13.37 -11.72 -2.70
C PRO A 283 14.86 -12.02 -2.91
N VAL A 284 15.63 -11.92 -1.84
CA VAL A 284 16.99 -12.43 -1.80
C VAL A 284 16.94 -13.90 -1.43
N VAL A 285 17.38 -14.79 -2.33
CA VAL A 285 17.51 -16.22 -2.08
C VAL A 285 18.98 -16.54 -1.87
N PRO A 286 19.43 -16.87 -0.65
CA PRO A 286 20.81 -17.28 -0.43
C PRO A 286 21.14 -18.55 -1.22
N PRO A 287 22.39 -18.70 -1.73
CA PRO A 287 22.76 -19.80 -2.64
C PRO A 287 22.44 -21.20 -2.12
N MET A 288 22.52 -21.42 -0.79
CA MET A 288 22.22 -22.73 -0.19
C MET A 288 20.76 -23.16 -0.33
N PHE A 289 19.84 -22.25 -0.66
CA PHE A 289 18.42 -22.50 -0.83
C PHE A 289 17.95 -22.45 -2.29
N ALA A 290 18.86 -22.21 -3.24
CA ALA A 290 18.50 -21.93 -4.64
C ALA A 290 17.67 -23.06 -5.28
N ASP A 291 18.00 -24.32 -4.98
CA ASP A 291 17.36 -25.50 -5.59
C ASP A 291 16.22 -26.07 -4.74
N LEU A 292 15.79 -25.37 -3.68
CA LEU A 292 14.78 -25.91 -2.76
C LEU A 292 13.35 -25.50 -3.11
N HIS A 293 13.14 -24.60 -4.07
CA HIS A 293 11.85 -23.97 -4.34
C HIS A 293 11.16 -23.51 -3.04
N ALA A 294 11.92 -22.85 -2.16
CA ALA A 294 11.39 -22.35 -0.89
C ALA A 294 10.39 -21.19 -1.14
N TRP A 295 9.40 -21.09 -0.27
CA TRP A 295 8.46 -19.98 -0.29
C TRP A 295 9.15 -18.62 -0.17
N GLY A 296 8.66 -17.66 -0.94
CA GLY A 296 8.89 -16.24 -0.74
C GLY A 296 7.72 -15.55 -0.02
N SER A 297 7.77 -14.24 0.07
CA SER A 297 6.67 -13.45 0.66
C SER A 297 5.35 -13.61 -0.11
N ARG A 298 5.39 -13.81 -1.42
CA ARG A 298 4.21 -14.03 -2.26
C ARG A 298 3.48 -15.31 -1.88
N ASP A 299 4.20 -16.42 -1.63
CA ASP A 299 3.60 -17.68 -1.21
C ASP A 299 2.98 -17.58 0.17
N ALA A 300 3.66 -16.94 1.11
CA ALA A 300 3.17 -16.76 2.47
C ALA A 300 1.87 -15.92 2.53
N THR A 301 1.75 -14.85 1.74
CA THR A 301 0.53 -14.04 1.65
C THR A 301 -0.53 -14.70 0.78
N GLY A 302 -0.10 -15.44 -0.25
CA GLY A 302 -0.95 -16.19 -1.19
C GLY A 302 -1.27 -17.61 -0.73
N VAL A 303 -1.03 -17.97 0.53
CA VAL A 303 -1.19 -19.33 1.05
C VAL A 303 -2.54 -19.95 0.67
N VAL A 304 -2.48 -21.12 0.02
CA VAL A 304 -3.62 -21.97 -0.34
C VAL A 304 -3.58 -23.26 0.46
N GLU A 305 -2.39 -23.81 0.62
CA GLU A 305 -2.14 -25.03 1.39
C GLU A 305 -1.32 -24.66 2.64
N VAL A 306 -1.96 -24.69 3.81
CA VAL A 306 -1.29 -24.38 5.08
C VAL A 306 -0.40 -25.57 5.46
N PRO A 307 0.95 -25.43 5.51
CA PRO A 307 1.83 -26.51 5.90
C PRO A 307 1.66 -26.81 7.41
N ASP A 308 1.66 -28.07 7.80
CA ASP A 308 1.59 -28.44 9.23
C ASP A 308 2.80 -27.88 10.00
N ARG A 309 4.00 -27.92 9.38
CA ARG A 309 5.26 -27.41 9.94
C ARG A 309 5.91 -26.44 8.97
N LEU A 310 6.04 -25.19 9.40
CA LEU A 310 6.68 -24.13 8.62
C LEU A 310 7.96 -23.66 9.32
N VAL A 311 9.07 -23.63 8.60
CA VAL A 311 10.26 -22.90 9.04
C VAL A 311 10.33 -21.55 8.34
N ILE A 312 10.50 -20.47 9.10
CA ILE A 312 10.71 -19.10 8.59
C ILE A 312 12.15 -18.68 8.86
N VAL A 313 12.88 -18.29 7.82
CA VAL A 313 14.26 -17.78 7.92
C VAL A 313 14.25 -16.29 7.86
N GLY A 314 14.56 -15.63 8.97
CA GLY A 314 14.60 -14.17 9.11
C GLY A 314 13.96 -13.68 10.40
N GLY A 315 14.23 -12.41 10.75
CA GLY A 315 13.69 -11.75 11.95
C GLY A 315 13.17 -10.33 11.66
N GLY A 316 12.98 -9.98 10.39
CA GLY A 316 12.42 -8.69 9.94
C GLY A 316 10.89 -8.68 9.88
N VAL A 317 10.33 -7.60 9.33
CA VAL A 317 8.87 -7.36 9.25
C VAL A 317 8.12 -8.53 8.62
N VAL A 318 8.55 -8.97 7.43
CA VAL A 318 7.89 -10.08 6.71
C VAL A 318 7.87 -11.36 7.54
N ALA A 319 8.99 -11.70 8.19
CA ALA A 319 9.09 -12.90 9.03
C ALA A 319 8.14 -12.83 10.23
N CYS A 320 8.11 -11.69 10.94
CA CYS A 320 7.27 -11.52 12.13
C CYS A 320 5.77 -11.54 11.78
N GLU A 321 5.38 -10.82 10.74
CA GLU A 321 3.99 -10.81 10.27
C GLU A 321 3.57 -12.20 9.77
N ALA A 322 4.41 -12.88 8.96
CA ALA A 322 4.12 -14.22 8.45
C ALA A 322 3.99 -15.24 9.59
N ALA A 323 4.87 -15.19 10.58
CA ALA A 323 4.77 -16.04 11.75
C ALA A 323 3.44 -15.85 12.50
N THR A 324 2.95 -14.61 12.59
CA THR A 324 1.67 -14.29 13.22
C THR A 324 0.50 -14.95 12.50
N TRP A 325 0.34 -14.75 11.19
CA TRP A 325 -0.81 -15.35 10.51
C TRP A 325 -0.66 -16.84 10.27
N MET A 326 0.54 -17.36 9.98
CA MET A 326 0.71 -18.80 9.75
C MET A 326 0.46 -19.63 11.01
N SER A 327 0.90 -19.15 12.18
CA SER A 327 0.57 -19.77 13.46
C SER A 327 -0.93 -19.76 13.72
N ALA A 328 -1.61 -18.65 13.44
CA ALA A 328 -3.06 -18.53 13.61
C ALA A 328 -3.85 -19.41 12.61
N LEU A 329 -3.32 -19.67 11.42
CA LEU A 329 -3.89 -20.62 10.45
C LEU A 329 -3.70 -22.10 10.85
N GLY A 330 -2.93 -22.38 11.91
CA GLY A 330 -2.73 -23.72 12.46
C GLY A 330 -1.38 -24.36 12.16
N SER A 331 -0.48 -23.66 11.47
CA SER A 331 0.88 -24.15 11.22
C SER A 331 1.73 -24.15 12.52
N SER A 332 2.50 -25.19 12.74
CA SER A 332 3.58 -25.19 13.75
C SER A 332 4.78 -24.43 13.19
N VAL A 333 4.96 -23.18 13.65
CA VAL A 333 5.96 -22.26 13.09
C VAL A 333 7.24 -22.28 13.93
N THR A 334 8.39 -22.47 13.25
CA THR A 334 9.74 -22.26 13.81
C THR A 334 10.41 -21.11 13.07
N MET A 335 10.81 -20.04 13.76
CA MET A 335 11.59 -18.94 13.21
C MET A 335 13.07 -19.14 13.50
N LEU A 336 13.92 -19.09 12.46
CA LEU A 336 15.38 -19.15 12.55
C LEU A 336 15.96 -17.77 12.28
N VAL A 337 16.50 -17.15 13.32
CA VAL A 337 17.02 -15.77 13.27
C VAL A 337 18.52 -15.79 13.51
N ARG A 338 19.30 -15.33 12.53
CA ARG A 338 20.77 -15.27 12.63
C ARG A 338 21.25 -14.32 13.72
N GLY A 339 20.56 -13.20 13.90
CA GLY A 339 20.84 -12.21 14.95
C GLY A 339 20.32 -12.63 16.32
N ASP A 340 20.60 -11.82 17.30
CA ASP A 340 20.19 -11.98 18.71
C ASP A 340 18.86 -11.29 19.05
N ALA A 341 18.23 -10.62 18.08
CA ALA A 341 16.97 -9.89 18.24
C ALA A 341 16.11 -9.91 16.95
N LEU A 342 14.81 -9.66 17.11
CA LEU A 342 13.89 -9.34 16.02
C LEU A 342 13.91 -7.83 15.75
N LEU A 343 13.52 -7.43 14.52
CA LEU A 343 13.30 -6.03 14.12
C LEU A 343 14.48 -5.10 14.48
N THR A 344 15.71 -5.52 14.20
CA THR A 344 16.95 -4.85 14.63
C THR A 344 17.11 -3.41 14.15
N ASP A 345 16.34 -2.97 13.16
CA ASP A 345 16.32 -1.58 12.69
C ASP A 345 15.43 -0.65 13.55
N GLN A 346 14.64 -1.24 14.46
CA GLN A 346 13.75 -0.55 15.38
C GLN A 346 14.40 -0.36 16.77
N GLU A 347 13.72 0.35 17.69
CA GLU A 347 14.13 0.39 19.09
C GLU A 347 14.13 -1.03 19.70
N PRO A 348 15.10 -1.38 20.56
CA PRO A 348 15.23 -2.76 21.07
C PRO A 348 13.99 -3.28 21.80
N PHE A 349 13.26 -2.41 22.49
CA PHE A 349 12.04 -2.81 23.20
C PHE A 349 10.91 -3.25 22.23
N ALA A 350 10.92 -2.74 21.00
CA ALA A 350 9.95 -3.14 19.98
C ALA A 350 10.18 -4.58 19.52
N GLY A 351 11.42 -4.95 19.21
CA GLY A 351 11.79 -6.32 18.87
C GLY A 351 11.53 -7.30 20.02
N ALA A 352 11.81 -6.88 21.26
CA ALA A 352 11.55 -7.68 22.46
C ALA A 352 10.04 -7.95 22.66
N ALA A 353 9.19 -6.94 22.51
CA ALA A 353 7.74 -7.09 22.65
C ALA A 353 7.16 -8.05 21.60
N VAL A 354 7.59 -7.95 20.34
CA VAL A 354 7.17 -8.86 19.27
C VAL A 354 7.67 -10.29 19.52
N LEU A 355 8.91 -10.46 20.01
CA LEU A 355 9.48 -11.75 20.36
C LEU A 355 8.64 -12.45 21.46
N ASP A 356 8.31 -11.72 22.52
CA ASP A 356 7.53 -12.27 23.64
C ASP A 356 6.11 -12.65 23.18
N ALA A 357 5.49 -11.83 22.34
CA ALA A 357 4.17 -12.09 21.79
C ALA A 357 4.16 -13.33 20.88
N LEU A 358 5.11 -13.46 19.96
CA LEU A 358 5.23 -14.63 19.08
C LEU A 358 5.44 -15.92 19.88
N ARG A 359 6.29 -15.89 20.90
CA ARG A 359 6.51 -17.04 21.80
C ARG A 359 5.25 -17.39 22.58
N THR A 360 4.52 -16.40 23.07
CA THR A 360 3.23 -16.59 23.75
C THR A 360 2.20 -17.23 22.82
N ALA A 361 2.21 -16.85 21.55
CA ALA A 361 1.38 -17.47 20.51
C ALA A 361 1.84 -18.87 20.06
N GLY A 362 2.89 -19.43 20.68
CA GLY A 362 3.38 -20.78 20.40
C GLY A 362 4.40 -20.88 19.26
N VAL A 363 4.90 -19.77 18.75
CA VAL A 363 5.97 -19.77 17.73
C VAL A 363 7.32 -20.09 18.38
N ASP A 364 8.05 -21.10 17.86
CA ASP A 364 9.40 -21.44 18.30
C ASP A 364 10.41 -20.46 17.68
N VAL A 365 10.72 -19.36 18.37
CA VAL A 365 11.67 -18.34 17.91
C VAL A 365 13.08 -18.65 18.42
N ARG A 366 13.97 -19.01 17.51
CA ARG A 366 15.37 -19.36 17.75
C ARG A 366 16.29 -18.24 17.29
N LEU A 367 16.71 -17.42 18.21
CA LEU A 367 17.71 -16.34 17.99
C LEU A 367 19.13 -16.92 17.94
N ALA A 368 20.08 -16.14 17.41
CA ALA A 368 21.49 -16.50 17.26
C ALA A 368 21.68 -17.89 16.61
N THR A 369 20.82 -18.24 15.65
CA THR A 369 20.78 -19.54 15.02
C THR A 369 21.26 -19.45 13.57
N ARG A 370 22.27 -20.22 13.22
CA ARG A 370 22.85 -20.28 11.88
C ARG A 370 22.45 -21.58 11.19
N ILE A 371 22.01 -21.48 9.94
CA ILE A 371 21.76 -22.64 9.08
C ILE A 371 23.07 -22.97 8.37
N THR A 372 23.50 -24.21 8.45
CA THR A 372 24.76 -24.69 7.85
C THR A 372 24.54 -25.60 6.66
N ASP A 373 23.37 -26.25 6.58
CA ASP A 373 22.99 -27.11 5.46
C ASP A 373 21.48 -27.11 5.28
N ALA A 374 21.02 -27.26 4.02
CA ALA A 374 19.62 -27.31 3.67
C ALA A 374 19.40 -28.27 2.49
N SER A 375 18.38 -29.10 2.57
CA SER A 375 18.02 -30.03 1.50
C SER A 375 16.51 -30.28 1.44
N ARG A 376 16.01 -30.61 0.26
CA ARG A 376 14.61 -30.97 0.02
C ARG A 376 14.54 -32.09 -1.00
N ALA A 377 13.80 -33.15 -0.69
CA ALA A 377 13.54 -34.24 -1.62
C ALA A 377 12.40 -33.86 -2.58
N GLY A 378 12.63 -34.06 -3.90
CA GLY A 378 11.58 -33.82 -4.88
C GLY A 378 11.08 -32.38 -4.91
N ALA A 379 11.98 -31.40 -4.77
CA ALA A 379 11.66 -30.00 -4.87
C ALA A 379 11.05 -29.68 -6.24
N ALA A 380 9.91 -28.98 -6.26
CA ALA A 380 9.21 -28.61 -7.48
C ALA A 380 8.31 -27.41 -7.21
N ASP A 381 8.23 -26.48 -8.13
CA ASP A 381 7.23 -25.40 -8.09
C ASP A 381 5.84 -26.01 -8.36
N THR A 382 4.97 -25.95 -7.37
CA THR A 382 3.59 -26.45 -7.44
C THR A 382 2.55 -25.35 -7.57
N GLY A 383 3.01 -24.10 -7.69
CA GLY A 383 2.18 -22.91 -7.77
C GLY A 383 2.06 -22.15 -6.46
N LEU A 384 1.61 -20.91 -6.56
CA LEU A 384 1.56 -19.93 -5.48
C LEU A 384 0.88 -20.48 -4.20
N GLY A 385 1.57 -20.37 -3.09
CA GLY A 385 1.05 -20.71 -1.75
C GLY A 385 0.74 -22.18 -1.50
N ARG A 386 1.34 -23.08 -2.30
CA ARG A 386 1.25 -24.53 -2.13
C ARG A 386 2.57 -25.10 -1.59
N VAL A 387 2.52 -26.27 -0.98
CA VAL A 387 3.74 -26.96 -0.54
C VAL A 387 4.54 -27.45 -1.75
N HIS A 388 5.82 -27.03 -1.85
CA HIS A 388 6.69 -27.24 -3.03
C HIS A 388 7.52 -28.54 -2.97
N GLY A 389 6.88 -29.68 -2.81
CA GLY A 389 7.51 -30.99 -2.83
C GLY A 389 7.57 -31.69 -1.48
N GLY A 390 8.61 -32.53 -1.27
CA GLY A 390 8.79 -33.26 -0.02
C GLY A 390 9.31 -32.39 1.12
N PRO A 391 9.47 -32.98 2.33
CA PRO A 391 9.93 -32.24 3.50
C PRO A 391 11.30 -31.58 3.29
N VAL A 392 11.43 -30.36 3.83
CA VAL A 392 12.70 -29.64 3.93
C VAL A 392 13.44 -30.09 5.17
N THR A 393 14.72 -30.37 5.04
CA THR A 393 15.62 -30.69 6.14
C THR A 393 16.69 -29.59 6.25
N LEU A 394 16.80 -29.00 7.44
CA LEU A 394 17.78 -27.98 7.76
C LEU A 394 18.73 -28.50 8.85
N THR A 395 20.02 -28.25 8.70
CA THR A 395 21.01 -28.42 9.78
C THR A 395 21.29 -27.04 10.35
N VAL A 396 21.10 -26.87 11.66
CA VAL A 396 21.28 -25.59 12.34
C VAL A 396 22.31 -25.71 13.44
N GLU A 397 23.06 -24.65 13.67
CA GLU A 397 23.99 -24.49 14.77
C GLU A 397 23.57 -23.30 15.62
N ARG A 398 23.63 -23.50 16.95
CA ARG A 398 23.35 -22.45 17.91
C ARG A 398 24.45 -22.48 18.97
N ASP A 399 25.34 -21.47 18.92
CA ASP A 399 26.48 -21.33 19.81
C ASP A 399 27.25 -22.67 20.03
N GLU A 400 27.76 -22.93 21.22
CA GLU A 400 28.50 -24.17 21.58
C GLU A 400 27.60 -25.41 21.75
N SER A 401 26.29 -25.29 21.50
CA SER A 401 25.30 -26.37 21.77
C SER A 401 25.33 -27.51 20.75
N GLY A 402 26.16 -27.40 19.70
CA GLY A 402 26.25 -28.41 18.64
C GLY A 402 25.26 -28.20 17.50
N SER A 403 25.23 -29.20 16.61
CA SER A 403 24.38 -29.19 15.42
C SER A 403 23.06 -29.90 15.67
N GLU A 404 21.95 -29.31 15.26
CA GLU A 404 20.60 -29.89 15.34
C GLU A 404 20.00 -30.02 13.95
N ARG A 405 19.16 -31.03 13.72
CA ARG A 405 18.43 -31.23 12.48
C ARG A 405 16.95 -30.89 12.68
N ILE A 406 16.44 -30.00 11.82
CA ILE A 406 15.03 -29.57 11.78
C ILE A 406 14.40 -30.10 10.49
N VAL A 407 13.19 -30.64 10.58
CA VAL A 407 12.41 -31.12 9.44
C VAL A 407 11.09 -30.37 9.42
N ALA A 408 10.76 -29.74 8.28
CA ALA A 408 9.53 -29.01 8.05
C ALA A 408 8.88 -29.42 6.72
N ASP A 409 7.61 -29.10 6.56
CA ASP A 409 6.88 -29.36 5.32
C ASP A 409 7.14 -28.25 4.31
N GLU A 410 7.35 -27.01 4.82
CA GLU A 410 7.72 -25.87 3.96
C GLU A 410 8.75 -24.96 4.65
N LEU A 411 9.45 -24.17 3.81
CA LEU A 411 10.47 -23.22 4.19
C LEU A 411 10.15 -21.84 3.59
N LEU A 412 9.94 -20.83 4.43
CA LEU A 412 9.77 -19.44 3.99
C LEU A 412 11.09 -18.64 4.14
N LEU A 413 11.55 -18.07 3.05
CA LEU A 413 12.73 -17.19 3.05
C LEU A 413 12.30 -15.73 3.18
N ALA A 414 12.47 -15.15 4.36
CA ALA A 414 12.26 -13.74 4.67
C ALA A 414 13.61 -13.01 4.93
N THR A 415 14.59 -13.28 4.07
CA THR A 415 16.01 -12.90 4.20
C THR A 415 16.35 -11.54 3.58
N GLY A 416 15.33 -10.79 3.16
CA GLY A 416 15.46 -9.47 2.55
C GLY A 416 15.02 -9.43 1.08
N ARG A 417 15.06 -8.23 0.52
CA ARG A 417 14.70 -7.94 -0.88
C ARG A 417 15.78 -7.10 -1.54
N ARG A 418 15.88 -7.15 -2.87
CA ARG A 418 16.76 -6.31 -3.67
C ARG A 418 16.01 -5.71 -4.85
N PRO A 419 16.41 -4.54 -5.36
CA PRO A 419 15.84 -3.95 -6.56
C PRO A 419 15.76 -4.94 -7.73
N ARG A 420 14.66 -4.95 -8.48
CA ARG A 420 14.47 -5.74 -9.70
C ARG A 420 15.07 -4.98 -10.89
N LEU A 421 16.37 -5.11 -11.10
CA LEU A 421 17.14 -4.40 -12.14
C LEU A 421 17.90 -5.33 -13.09
N ASP A 422 17.85 -6.64 -12.87
CA ASP A 422 18.72 -7.60 -13.58
C ASP A 422 18.40 -7.69 -15.09
N ASP A 423 17.16 -7.45 -15.49
CA ASP A 423 16.69 -7.68 -16.85
C ASP A 423 16.02 -6.45 -17.50
N VAL A 424 16.33 -5.26 -17.00
CA VAL A 424 15.78 -4.01 -17.55
C VAL A 424 16.67 -3.36 -18.62
N GLY A 425 17.83 -3.97 -18.97
CA GLY A 425 18.70 -3.50 -20.04
C GLY A 425 19.55 -2.27 -19.69
N LEU A 426 19.93 -2.09 -18.41
CA LEU A 426 20.76 -0.95 -17.97
C LEU A 426 22.10 -0.85 -18.71
N ASP A 427 22.69 -1.99 -19.07
CA ASP A 427 23.95 -2.10 -19.80
C ASP A 427 23.90 -1.43 -21.19
N ALA A 428 22.74 -1.45 -21.85
CA ALA A 428 22.54 -0.80 -23.15
C ALA A 428 22.72 0.73 -23.12
N VAL A 429 22.65 1.33 -21.92
CA VAL A 429 22.81 2.78 -21.70
C VAL A 429 24.01 3.10 -20.81
N GLY A 430 24.90 2.12 -20.57
CA GLY A 430 26.11 2.29 -19.79
C GLY A 430 25.90 2.51 -18.29
N VAL A 431 24.76 2.06 -17.75
CA VAL A 431 24.37 2.15 -16.34
C VAL A 431 24.37 0.76 -15.73
N ASN A 432 24.65 0.66 -14.44
CA ASN A 432 24.55 -0.59 -13.67
C ASN A 432 23.72 -0.39 -12.39
N ALA A 433 23.43 -1.48 -11.69
CA ALA A 433 22.62 -1.44 -10.46
C ALA A 433 23.27 -0.61 -9.33
N ASP A 434 24.61 -0.50 -9.28
CA ASP A 434 25.29 0.34 -8.29
C ASP A 434 25.15 1.84 -8.62
N ASP A 435 25.07 2.19 -9.89
CA ASP A 435 24.78 3.55 -10.32
C ASP A 435 23.35 3.96 -9.96
N VAL A 436 22.39 3.05 -10.15
CA VAL A 436 20.99 3.26 -9.68
C VAL A 436 20.97 3.52 -8.18
N ARG A 437 21.59 2.64 -7.40
CA ARG A 437 21.63 2.73 -5.93
C ARG A 437 22.32 4.00 -5.44
N ALA A 438 23.31 4.48 -6.18
CA ALA A 438 24.05 5.71 -5.86
C ALA A 438 23.42 6.98 -6.44
N GLY A 439 22.29 6.88 -7.14
CA GLY A 439 21.64 8.01 -7.80
C GLY A 439 22.47 8.63 -8.95
N ARG A 440 23.41 7.89 -9.52
CA ARG A 440 24.26 8.34 -10.64
C ARG A 440 23.62 7.96 -11.98
N LEU A 441 22.46 8.55 -12.27
CA LEU A 441 21.70 8.29 -13.48
C LEU A 441 21.77 9.47 -14.44
N PRO A 442 21.68 9.24 -15.76
CA PRO A 442 21.42 10.31 -16.73
C PRO A 442 20.15 11.08 -16.37
N THR A 443 20.07 12.35 -16.75
CA THR A 443 18.95 13.25 -16.37
C THR A 443 17.58 12.80 -16.87
N TRP A 444 17.54 11.97 -17.89
CA TRP A 444 16.33 11.42 -18.50
C TRP A 444 15.92 10.06 -17.91
N LEU A 445 16.78 9.41 -17.10
CA LEU A 445 16.49 8.11 -16.50
C LEU A 445 16.29 8.25 -14.99
N HIS A 446 15.18 7.77 -14.49
CA HIS A 446 14.83 7.79 -13.07
C HIS A 446 14.54 6.39 -12.57
N ALA A 447 14.89 6.10 -11.33
CA ALA A 447 14.51 4.88 -10.63
C ALA A 447 13.91 5.28 -9.28
N ILE A 448 12.68 4.80 -9.00
CA ILE A 448 11.91 5.18 -7.82
C ILE A 448 11.24 3.97 -7.15
N GLY A 449 10.81 4.15 -5.90
CA GLY A 449 10.33 3.06 -5.07
C GLY A 449 11.40 2.02 -4.81
N ASP A 450 11.03 0.75 -4.69
CA ASP A 450 12.00 -0.34 -4.43
C ASP A 450 13.11 -0.43 -5.48
N ALA A 451 12.81 -0.09 -6.74
CA ALA A 451 13.79 -0.09 -7.82
C ALA A 451 14.90 0.95 -7.61
N GLY A 452 14.59 2.08 -7.00
CA GLY A 452 15.55 3.14 -6.66
C GLY A 452 16.47 2.80 -5.49
N GLY A 453 16.18 1.73 -4.75
CA GLY A 453 16.98 1.28 -3.61
C GLY A 453 16.80 2.11 -2.33
N GLY A 454 15.77 2.97 -2.26
CA GLY A 454 15.35 3.68 -1.06
C GLY A 454 14.61 2.78 -0.06
N ALA A 455 13.74 3.35 0.76
CA ALA A 455 12.90 2.58 1.68
C ALA A 455 11.86 1.76 0.91
N PRO A 456 11.87 0.41 0.98
CA PRO A 456 10.98 -0.44 0.19
C PRO A 456 9.58 -0.48 0.80
N LEU A 457 8.90 0.67 0.81
CA LEU A 457 7.58 0.88 1.41
C LEU A 457 6.68 1.60 0.40
N THR A 458 5.47 1.09 0.22
CA THR A 458 4.50 1.60 -0.76
C THR A 458 4.26 3.09 -0.65
N HIS A 459 4.09 3.62 0.57
CA HIS A 459 3.84 5.05 0.79
C HIS A 459 5.05 5.92 0.45
N MET A 460 6.28 5.41 0.61
CA MET A 460 7.49 6.12 0.16
C MET A 460 7.60 6.12 -1.35
N GLY A 461 7.35 4.97 -2.01
CA GLY A 461 7.30 4.92 -3.47
C GLY A 461 6.23 5.85 -4.07
N LYS A 462 5.03 5.92 -3.47
CA LYS A 462 3.98 6.87 -3.87
C LYS A 462 4.39 8.34 -3.64
N TYR A 463 5.10 8.62 -2.55
CA TYR A 463 5.64 9.95 -2.28
C TYR A 463 6.68 10.35 -3.35
N GLU A 464 7.66 9.49 -3.64
CA GLU A 464 8.66 9.71 -4.68
C GLU A 464 8.03 9.89 -6.05
N ALA A 465 7.00 9.07 -6.36
CA ALA A 465 6.23 9.13 -7.59
C ALA A 465 5.53 10.49 -7.79
N ARG A 466 4.87 11.00 -6.74
CA ARG A 466 4.24 12.33 -6.76
C ARG A 466 5.25 13.43 -7.03
N VAL A 467 6.36 13.44 -6.30
CA VAL A 467 7.42 14.46 -6.45
C VAL A 467 8.05 14.38 -7.83
N LEU A 468 8.33 13.17 -8.32
CA LEU A 468 8.92 13.00 -9.65
C LEU A 468 7.93 13.39 -10.76
N GLY A 469 6.70 12.90 -10.71
CA GLY A 469 5.68 13.17 -11.73
C GLY A 469 5.39 14.67 -11.88
N ALA A 470 5.19 15.37 -10.76
CA ALA A 470 5.01 16.81 -10.75
C ALA A 470 6.23 17.55 -11.33
N ARG A 471 7.46 17.12 -10.97
CA ARG A 471 8.69 17.72 -11.52
C ARG A 471 8.83 17.49 -13.02
N LEU A 472 8.52 16.30 -13.54
CA LEU A 472 8.56 16.00 -14.97
C LEU A 472 7.57 16.89 -15.75
N ALA A 473 6.42 17.16 -15.17
CA ALA A 473 5.40 18.06 -15.71
C ALA A 473 5.74 19.56 -15.55
N GLY A 474 6.89 19.91 -15.00
CA GLY A 474 7.31 21.29 -14.83
C GLY A 474 6.62 22.05 -13.69
N ALA A 475 5.95 21.36 -12.79
CA ALA A 475 5.30 22.00 -11.65
C ALA A 475 6.33 22.59 -10.68
N HIS A 476 6.06 23.81 -10.20
CA HIS A 476 6.83 24.44 -9.14
C HIS A 476 6.26 24.02 -7.78
N GLU A 477 6.75 22.89 -7.27
CA GLU A 477 6.40 22.46 -5.91
C GLU A 477 7.44 22.96 -4.89
N THR A 478 7.01 23.07 -3.63
CA THR A 478 7.95 23.26 -2.51
C THR A 478 8.95 22.10 -2.53
N PRO A 479 10.27 22.38 -2.58
CA PRO A 479 11.26 21.30 -2.57
C PRO A 479 11.04 20.39 -1.36
N PRO A 480 11.15 19.06 -1.53
CA PRO A 480 11.06 18.13 -0.41
C PRO A 480 12.12 18.45 0.65
N PRO A 481 11.87 18.17 1.94
CA PRO A 481 12.92 18.20 2.95
C PRO A 481 14.13 17.36 2.52
N ARG A 482 15.33 17.75 2.93
CA ARG A 482 16.57 17.03 2.58
C ARG A 482 16.49 15.57 3.03
N ASP A 483 15.94 15.34 4.22
CA ASP A 483 15.81 14.02 4.84
C ASP A 483 14.32 13.81 5.16
N VAL A 484 13.60 13.14 4.27
CA VAL A 484 12.18 12.79 4.46
C VAL A 484 12.11 11.64 5.46
N PRO A 485 11.43 11.80 6.60
CA PRO A 485 11.31 10.73 7.56
C PRO A 485 10.46 9.59 6.98
N VAL A 486 10.89 8.35 7.24
CA VAL A 486 10.24 7.13 6.75
C VAL A 486 9.41 6.54 7.88
N PRO A 487 8.07 6.70 7.90
CA PRO A 487 7.23 6.00 8.86
C PRO A 487 7.13 4.52 8.47
N GLN A 488 7.19 3.63 9.46
CA GLN A 488 7.05 2.19 9.26
C GLN A 488 6.12 1.59 10.31
N VAL A 489 5.29 0.64 9.89
CA VAL A 489 4.42 -0.13 10.78
C VAL A 489 4.64 -1.62 10.56
N VAL A 490 4.76 -2.37 11.65
CA VAL A 490 4.73 -3.83 11.69
C VAL A 490 3.40 -4.24 12.30
N PHE A 491 2.60 -4.98 11.56
CA PHE A 491 1.23 -5.32 11.94
C PHE A 491 1.15 -6.65 12.71
N THR A 492 2.07 -6.85 13.64
CA THR A 492 2.00 -7.91 14.65
C THR A 492 1.04 -7.52 15.78
N ASP A 493 0.84 -8.37 16.76
CA ASP A 493 0.20 -8.02 18.02
C ASP A 493 1.19 -8.24 19.18
N PRO A 494 1.70 -7.16 19.84
CA PRO A 494 1.41 -5.75 19.59
C PRO A 494 1.94 -5.24 18.25
N GLN A 495 1.30 -4.18 17.72
CA GLN A 495 1.83 -3.45 16.56
C GLN A 495 3.07 -2.65 16.95
N VAL A 496 3.98 -2.48 15.99
CA VAL A 496 5.13 -1.56 16.13
C VAL A 496 5.01 -0.47 15.08
N ALA A 497 4.97 0.77 15.50
CA ALA A 497 4.93 1.93 14.61
C ALA A 497 6.08 2.88 14.95
N ALA A 498 6.91 3.21 13.97
CA ALA A 498 8.08 4.06 14.18
C ALA A 498 8.32 5.01 13.00
N VAL A 499 8.93 6.15 13.29
CA VAL A 499 9.38 7.13 12.29
C VAL A 499 10.63 7.85 12.78
N GLY A 500 11.50 8.19 11.85
CA GLY A 500 12.76 8.88 12.14
C GLY A 500 13.81 7.95 12.75
N SER A 501 14.71 8.50 13.53
CA SER A 501 15.87 7.78 14.09
C SER A 501 15.56 7.14 15.44
N SER A 502 16.00 5.90 15.65
CA SER A 502 16.11 5.33 16.99
C SER A 502 17.15 6.11 17.81
N GLU A 503 17.13 5.96 19.14
CA GLU A 503 18.15 6.58 20.01
C GLU A 503 19.57 6.21 19.56
N ALA A 504 19.81 4.94 19.25
CA ALA A 504 21.12 4.48 18.82
C ALA A 504 21.56 5.12 17.50
N GLN A 505 20.66 5.24 16.54
CA GLN A 505 20.93 5.87 15.24
C GLN A 505 21.19 7.37 15.41
N ALA A 506 20.37 8.08 16.20
CA ALA A 506 20.54 9.51 16.45
C ALA A 506 21.89 9.80 17.15
N ARG A 507 22.25 9.03 18.18
CA ARG A 507 23.56 9.15 18.85
C ARG A 507 24.74 8.85 17.91
N LYS A 508 24.60 7.80 17.08
CA LYS A 508 25.60 7.47 16.07
C LYS A 508 25.78 8.58 15.02
N ALA A 509 24.71 9.29 14.70
CA ALA A 509 24.75 10.46 13.81
C ALA A 509 25.33 11.72 14.49
N GLY A 510 25.66 11.67 15.80
CA GLY A 510 26.31 12.75 16.53
C GLY A 510 25.33 13.71 17.24
N HIS A 511 24.02 13.39 17.30
CA HIS A 511 23.07 14.22 18.03
C HIS A 511 23.20 14.06 19.55
N ASP A 512 23.09 15.17 20.28
CA ASP A 512 22.90 15.16 21.74
C ASP A 512 21.40 14.98 22.02
N VAL A 513 21.00 13.76 22.36
CA VAL A 513 19.59 13.40 22.46
C VAL A 513 19.10 13.32 23.91
N VAL A 514 17.85 13.73 24.09
CA VAL A 514 17.02 13.40 25.24
C VAL A 514 15.96 12.40 24.80
N THR A 515 15.81 11.33 25.56
CA THR A 515 14.79 10.32 25.29
C THR A 515 13.82 10.20 26.46
N VAL A 516 12.58 9.94 26.13
CA VAL A 516 11.51 9.65 27.09
C VAL A 516 10.79 8.39 26.63
N ALA A 517 10.53 7.50 27.55
CA ALA A 517 9.71 6.31 27.30
C ALA A 517 8.64 6.18 28.38
N VAL A 518 7.42 5.80 27.97
CA VAL A 518 6.29 5.57 28.86
C VAL A 518 5.59 4.24 28.51
N PRO A 519 4.96 3.57 29.48
CA PRO A 519 4.10 2.43 29.16
C PRO A 519 2.97 2.83 28.20
N PHE A 520 2.60 1.96 27.27
CA PHE A 520 1.52 2.24 26.32
C PHE A 520 0.18 2.50 27.04
N ALA A 521 -0.12 1.73 28.09
CA ALA A 521 -1.31 1.89 28.93
C ALA A 521 -1.28 3.10 29.89
N SER A 522 -0.28 4.00 29.80
CA SER A 522 -0.21 5.18 30.68
C SER A 522 -1.22 6.27 30.33
N ALA A 523 -1.85 6.21 29.17
CA ALA A 523 -2.95 7.07 28.76
C ALA A 523 -4.28 6.32 28.87
N ALA A 524 -5.34 7.04 29.28
CA ALA A 524 -6.66 6.44 29.42
C ALA A 524 -7.18 5.85 28.11
N GLY A 525 -6.97 6.56 26.99
CA GLY A 525 -7.41 6.11 25.67
C GLY A 525 -6.74 4.82 25.21
N THR A 526 -5.44 4.67 25.43
CA THR A 526 -4.71 3.43 25.10
C THR A 526 -5.04 2.27 26.04
N ALA A 527 -5.23 2.56 27.34
CA ALA A 527 -5.63 1.54 28.32
C ALA A 527 -7.02 0.96 28.06
N LEU A 528 -7.94 1.77 27.49
CA LEU A 528 -9.30 1.33 27.15
C LEU A 528 -9.38 0.45 25.90
N LEU A 529 -8.34 0.40 25.07
CA LEU A 529 -8.33 -0.43 23.87
C LEU A 529 -8.34 -1.92 24.22
N ARG A 530 -7.55 -2.31 25.25
CA ARG A 530 -7.40 -3.67 25.75
C ARG A 530 -6.90 -3.69 27.18
N ASP A 531 -7.38 -4.61 27.99
CA ASP A 531 -7.05 -4.70 29.41
C ASP A 531 -5.67 -5.32 29.71
N ASP A 532 -4.99 -5.90 28.71
CA ASP A 532 -3.65 -6.49 28.86
C ASP A 532 -2.52 -5.44 28.94
N GLY A 533 -2.75 -4.22 28.50
CA GLY A 533 -1.87 -3.06 28.65
C GLY A 533 -0.45 -3.19 28.08
N VAL A 534 -0.27 -4.10 27.08
CA VAL A 534 1.05 -4.42 26.51
C VAL A 534 1.62 -3.26 25.70
N GLY A 535 2.92 -3.01 25.89
CA GLY A 535 3.70 -2.13 25.01
C GLY A 535 4.24 -0.87 25.70
N SER A 536 4.91 -0.07 24.91
CA SER A 536 5.57 1.18 25.34
C SER A 536 5.64 2.18 24.18
N ALA A 537 5.78 3.46 24.52
CA ALA A 537 6.06 4.51 23.55
C ALA A 537 7.35 5.24 23.94
N LYS A 538 8.14 5.64 22.94
CA LYS A 538 9.40 6.37 23.13
C LYS A 538 9.54 7.47 22.11
N ILE A 539 10.03 8.64 22.53
CA ILE A 539 10.45 9.73 21.66
C ILE A 539 11.95 10.02 21.84
N VAL A 540 12.57 10.44 20.74
CA VAL A 540 13.97 10.88 20.68
C VAL A 540 13.97 12.34 20.26
N VAL A 541 14.49 13.22 21.11
CA VAL A 541 14.48 14.68 20.95
C VAL A 541 15.91 15.18 20.87
N ASP A 542 16.22 16.01 19.88
CA ASP A 542 17.49 16.72 19.81
C ASP A 542 17.52 17.84 20.87
N ARG A 543 18.48 17.78 21.77
CA ARG A 543 18.63 18.77 22.85
C ARG A 543 18.89 20.20 22.34
N ALA A 544 19.57 20.33 21.22
CA ALA A 544 19.98 21.62 20.66
C ALA A 544 18.81 22.36 20.02
N THR A 545 17.95 21.65 19.29
CA THR A 545 16.82 22.25 18.57
C THR A 545 15.49 22.11 19.31
N GLY A 546 15.38 21.17 20.24
CA GLY A 546 14.14 20.79 20.88
C GLY A 546 13.16 20.06 19.94
N CYS A 547 13.60 19.63 18.76
CA CYS A 547 12.76 18.95 17.77
C CYS A 547 12.85 17.43 17.92
N LEU A 548 11.80 16.72 17.47
CA LEU A 548 11.81 15.27 17.38
C LEU A 548 12.78 14.80 16.30
N LEU A 549 13.61 13.81 16.62
CA LEU A 549 14.42 13.04 15.69
C LEU A 549 13.78 11.70 15.35
N GLY A 550 12.97 11.16 16.26
CA GLY A 550 12.26 9.92 16.06
C GLY A 550 11.23 9.63 17.14
N ALA A 551 10.33 8.70 16.82
CA ALA A 551 9.32 8.18 17.74
C ALA A 551 9.05 6.71 17.43
N THR A 552 8.81 5.91 18.48
CA THR A 552 8.43 4.49 18.37
C THR A 552 7.30 4.20 19.32
N PHE A 553 6.24 3.59 18.80
CA PHE A 553 5.06 3.17 19.54
C PHE A 553 4.90 1.67 19.40
N VAL A 554 4.72 0.97 20.50
CA VAL A 554 4.44 -0.46 20.54
C VAL A 554 3.17 -0.67 21.36
N GLY A 555 2.15 -1.26 20.74
CA GLY A 555 0.88 -1.49 21.41
C GLY A 555 -0.25 -1.79 20.43
N HIS A 556 -1.45 -1.98 20.96
CA HIS A 556 -2.62 -2.20 20.15
C HIS A 556 -3.03 -0.90 19.42
N GLU A 557 -3.30 -0.98 18.11
CA GLU A 557 -3.61 0.20 17.26
C GLU A 557 -2.52 1.30 17.27
N ALA A 558 -1.27 0.96 17.57
CA ALA A 558 -0.16 1.92 17.61
C ALA A 558 0.11 2.59 16.25
N ALA A 559 -0.32 1.98 15.15
CA ALA A 559 -0.12 2.47 13.78
C ALA A 559 -0.59 3.91 13.58
N GLU A 560 -1.73 4.30 14.17
CA GLU A 560 -2.31 5.64 13.99
C GLU A 560 -1.55 6.74 14.73
N LEU A 561 -0.73 6.40 15.72
CA LEU A 561 0.04 7.37 16.51
C LEU A 561 1.27 7.92 15.78
N VAL A 562 1.78 7.17 14.78
CA VAL A 562 3.05 7.52 14.11
C VAL A 562 2.92 8.75 13.21
N HIS A 563 1.72 9.01 12.66
CA HIS A 563 1.53 10.13 11.75
C HIS A 563 1.75 11.49 12.41
N ALA A 564 1.31 11.67 13.67
CA ALA A 564 1.57 12.88 14.43
C ALA A 564 3.09 13.14 14.62
N ALA A 565 3.88 12.08 14.85
CA ALA A 565 5.34 12.17 14.89
C ALA A 565 5.92 12.59 13.54
N THR A 566 5.42 11.98 12.45
CA THR A 566 5.86 12.32 11.10
C THR A 566 5.64 13.80 10.79
N VAL A 567 4.45 14.33 11.10
CA VAL A 567 4.13 15.77 10.94
C VAL A 567 5.05 16.64 11.76
N ALA A 568 5.30 16.28 13.04
CA ALA A 568 6.16 17.05 13.93
C ALA A 568 7.62 17.08 13.45
N ILE A 569 8.14 15.95 12.92
CA ILE A 569 9.50 15.85 12.37
C ILE A 569 9.61 16.67 11.07
N VAL A 570 8.68 16.48 10.13
CA VAL A 570 8.68 17.23 8.86
C VAL A 570 8.54 18.72 9.08
N GLY A 571 7.65 19.12 9.98
CA GLY A 571 7.42 20.51 10.34
C GLY A 571 8.50 21.10 11.26
N GLN A 572 9.48 20.29 11.71
CA GLN A 572 10.50 20.70 12.69
C GLN A 572 9.89 21.39 13.91
N VAL A 573 8.77 20.84 14.42
CA VAL A 573 8.01 21.42 15.52
C VAL A 573 8.73 21.17 16.83
N PRO A 574 9.19 22.22 17.56
CA PRO A 574 9.82 22.04 18.86
C PRO A 574 8.83 21.44 19.88
N VAL A 575 9.30 20.55 20.75
CA VAL A 575 8.45 19.91 21.77
C VAL A 575 7.75 20.92 22.69
N GLY A 576 8.37 22.09 22.93
CA GLY A 576 7.74 23.19 23.65
C GLY A 576 6.51 23.77 22.94
N VAL A 577 6.43 23.69 21.61
CA VAL A 577 5.26 24.05 20.81
C VAL A 577 4.30 22.86 20.71
N LEU A 578 4.82 21.65 20.47
CA LEU A 578 4.04 20.43 20.32
C LEU A 578 3.14 20.13 21.53
N ARG A 579 3.58 20.48 22.75
CA ARG A 579 2.79 20.32 23.98
C ARG A 579 1.48 21.14 24.02
N HIS A 580 1.30 22.11 23.12
CA HIS A 580 0.06 22.86 22.96
C HIS A 580 -0.92 22.21 21.97
N ALA A 581 -0.51 21.13 21.29
CA ALA A 581 -1.40 20.28 20.53
C ALA A 581 -2.19 19.38 21.50
N VAL A 582 -3.36 19.84 21.92
CA VAL A 582 -4.16 19.19 22.97
C VAL A 582 -4.83 17.94 22.42
N PRO A 583 -4.51 16.73 22.91
CA PRO A 583 -5.21 15.52 22.51
C PRO A 583 -6.63 15.49 23.10
N SER A 584 -7.57 14.91 22.34
CA SER A 584 -8.92 14.67 22.86
C SER A 584 -8.90 13.60 23.96
N TYR A 585 -9.80 13.71 24.96
CA TYR A 585 -9.90 12.76 26.05
C TYR A 585 -11.22 11.97 25.98
N PRO A 586 -11.21 10.64 26.22
CA PRO A 586 -10.06 9.74 26.23
C PRO A 586 -9.75 9.21 24.82
N THR A 587 -8.53 9.42 24.34
CA THR A 587 -8.06 8.87 23.06
C THR A 587 -6.63 8.36 23.18
N SER A 588 -6.20 7.51 22.25
CA SER A 588 -4.80 7.04 22.19
C SER A 588 -3.79 8.19 22.01
N SER A 589 -4.21 9.31 21.45
CA SER A 589 -3.37 10.51 21.29
C SER A 589 -2.93 11.14 22.62
N GLU A 590 -3.59 10.84 23.76
CA GLU A 590 -3.13 11.27 25.08
C GLU A 590 -1.73 10.74 25.43
N LEU A 591 -1.29 9.67 24.79
CA LEU A 591 0.06 9.13 24.98
C LEU A 591 1.13 10.17 24.63
N TRP A 592 0.84 11.06 23.67
CA TRP A 592 1.70 12.20 23.35
C TRP A 592 1.86 13.15 24.55
N LEU A 593 0.77 13.44 25.25
CA LEU A 593 0.84 14.27 26.46
C LEU A 593 1.74 13.63 27.53
N ARG A 594 1.59 12.32 27.76
CA ARG A 594 2.43 11.58 28.72
C ARG A 594 3.91 11.65 28.36
N LEU A 595 4.25 11.43 27.08
CA LEU A 595 5.63 11.55 26.60
C LEU A 595 6.19 12.96 26.81
N LEU A 596 5.41 14.00 26.50
CA LEU A 596 5.85 15.39 26.62
C LEU A 596 5.95 15.86 28.08
N GLU A 597 5.12 15.31 28.99
CA GLU A 597 5.17 15.61 30.43
C GLU A 597 6.41 15.03 31.13
N GLU A 598 6.98 13.96 30.62
CA GLU A 598 8.20 13.34 31.15
C GLU A 598 9.49 14.00 30.65
N LEU A 599 9.42 14.90 29.65
CA LEU A 599 10.60 15.64 29.20
C LEU A 599 11.18 16.52 30.34
N PRO A 600 12.49 16.79 30.34
CA PRO A 600 13.12 17.76 31.25
C PRO A 600 12.48 19.15 31.11
N ARG A 601 12.37 19.86 32.25
CA ARG A 601 11.70 21.19 32.31
C ARG A 601 12.25 22.23 31.35
N ASN A 602 13.53 22.17 31.03
CA ASN A 602 14.19 23.09 30.10
C ASN A 602 13.87 22.81 28.61
N LEU A 603 13.18 21.73 28.29
CA LEU A 603 12.72 21.39 26.94
C LEU A 603 11.20 21.54 26.77
N ARG A 604 10.43 21.62 27.86
CA ARG A 604 8.96 21.76 27.83
C ARG A 604 8.47 23.20 27.92
#